data_60d93f5ceaaf5bc056384b0e7083f108
#
_entry.id   60d93f5ceaaf5bc056384b0e7083f108
#
_cell.length_a   1.000
_cell.length_b   1.000
_cell.length_c   1.000
_cell.angle_alpha   90.00
_cell.angle_beta   90.00
_cell.angle_gamma   90.00
#
_symmetry.space_group_name_H-M   'P 1'
#
loop_
_entity.id
_entity.type
_entity.pdbx_description
1 polymer ?
#
loop_
_entity_poly.entity_id
_entity_poly.type
_entity_poly.pdbx_seq_one_letter_code
_entity_poly.pdbx_strand_id
1 'polypeptide(L)'
;MTTLSRIFVAGALAFSIHAVFAADNEPATDKLAPARAQIAANQWRGAIDELKRINDTGSADWNNLMGYSHRKAKVPDYEAAERYYDEALRIDPKHRGALEYSGELYLMKGDLAKAEERLGTLDKACRLPCAEYTDLKKAIAAYKANGNKVAAQQ
;
A
#
# COMPACT_ATOMS: atom_id res chain seq x y z
N MET A 1 -45.35 -69.32 -42.59
CA MET A 1 -43.93 -69.19 -42.15
C MET A 1 -43.58 -67.72 -42.22
N THR A 2 -43.70 -67.02 -41.10
CA THR A 2 -43.62 -65.55 -41.03
C THR A 2 -42.39 -65.21 -40.22
N THR A 3 -41.40 -64.61 -40.87
CA THR A 3 -40.17 -64.10 -40.25
C THR A 3 -40.40 -62.67 -39.75
N LEU A 4 -40.34 -62.46 -38.42
CA LEU A 4 -40.37 -61.15 -37.79
C LEU A 4 -38.97 -60.51 -37.93
N SER A 5 -38.91 -59.40 -38.60
CA SER A 5 -37.71 -58.53 -38.68
C SER A 5 -37.70 -57.59 -37.47
N ARG A 6 -36.73 -57.67 -36.60
CA ARG A 6 -36.50 -56.77 -35.45
C ARG A 6 -35.64 -55.57 -35.88
N ILE A 7 -36.25 -54.40 -35.90
CA ILE A 7 -35.59 -53.17 -36.14
C ILE A 7 -34.99 -52.71 -34.81
N PHE A 8 -33.62 -52.65 -34.68
CA PHE A 8 -32.93 -52.01 -33.59
C PHE A 8 -32.78 -50.50 -33.91
N VAL A 9 -33.46 -49.68 -33.11
CA VAL A 9 -33.22 -48.22 -33.13
C VAL A 9 -32.08 -47.96 -32.15
N ALA A 10 -30.92 -47.63 -32.67
CA ALA A 10 -29.80 -47.15 -31.88
C ALA A 10 -29.98 -45.67 -31.57
N GLY A 11 -30.38 -45.32 -30.37
CA GLY A 11 -30.42 -43.96 -29.89
C GLY A 11 -29.03 -43.46 -29.52
N ALA A 12 -28.46 -42.57 -30.34
CA ALA A 12 -27.23 -41.85 -30.00
C ALA A 12 -27.53 -40.75 -29.00
N LEU A 13 -27.15 -40.98 -27.71
CA LEU A 13 -27.12 -39.87 -26.72
C LEU A 13 -25.90 -38.98 -27.02
N ALA A 14 -26.13 -37.80 -27.53
CA ALA A 14 -25.11 -36.76 -27.63
C ALA A 14 -24.88 -36.16 -26.24
N PHE A 15 -23.76 -36.51 -25.59
CA PHE A 15 -23.29 -35.83 -24.39
C PHE A 15 -22.67 -34.49 -24.80
N SER A 16 -23.40 -33.41 -24.59
CA SER A 16 -22.86 -32.06 -24.69
C SER A 16 -21.96 -31.78 -23.49
N ILE A 17 -20.65 -31.85 -23.68
CA ILE A 17 -19.67 -31.43 -22.69
C ILE A 17 -19.68 -29.87 -22.68
N HIS A 18 -20.37 -29.32 -21.71
CA HIS A 18 -20.23 -27.90 -21.39
C HIS A 18 -18.87 -27.72 -20.68
N ALA A 19 -17.89 -27.22 -21.40
CA ALA A 19 -16.64 -26.73 -20.80
C ALA A 19 -17.02 -25.54 -19.93
N VAL A 20 -17.09 -25.75 -18.62
CA VAL A 20 -17.10 -24.67 -17.64
C VAL A 20 -15.70 -24.07 -17.68
N PHE A 21 -15.58 -22.93 -18.33
CA PHE A 21 -14.40 -22.09 -18.16
C PHE A 21 -14.40 -21.64 -16.70
N ALA A 22 -13.59 -22.33 -15.87
CA ALA A 22 -13.19 -21.78 -14.60
C ALA A 22 -12.50 -20.45 -14.92
N ALA A 23 -13.12 -19.33 -14.56
CA ALA A 23 -12.43 -18.06 -14.53
C ALA A 23 -11.27 -18.24 -13.55
N ASP A 24 -10.05 -18.26 -14.07
CA ASP A 24 -8.84 -18.24 -13.27
C ASP A 24 -8.88 -16.96 -12.43
N ASN A 25 -9.30 -17.10 -11.16
CA ASN A 25 -9.05 -16.13 -10.12
C ASN A 25 -7.54 -16.20 -9.82
N GLU A 26 -6.72 -15.67 -10.72
CA GLU A 26 -5.35 -15.35 -10.34
C GLU A 26 -5.43 -14.38 -9.15
N PRO A 27 -4.72 -14.68 -8.04
CA PRO A 27 -4.64 -13.74 -6.93
C PRO A 27 -4.14 -12.41 -7.49
N ALA A 28 -4.87 -11.33 -7.19
CA ALA A 28 -4.52 -10.00 -7.66
C ALA A 28 -3.05 -9.74 -7.30
N THR A 29 -2.18 -9.73 -8.29
CA THR A 29 -0.75 -9.48 -8.08
C THR A 29 -0.59 -8.08 -7.49
N ASP A 30 0.12 -7.98 -6.36
CA ASP A 30 0.44 -6.68 -5.75
C ASP A 30 1.26 -5.85 -6.75
N LYS A 31 0.60 -4.92 -7.43
CA LYS A 31 1.22 -4.02 -8.42
C LYS A 31 2.39 -3.22 -7.82
N LEU A 32 2.38 -2.99 -6.50
CA LEU A 32 3.38 -2.21 -5.79
C LEU A 32 4.54 -3.07 -5.27
N ALA A 33 4.48 -4.40 -5.41
CA ALA A 33 5.53 -5.30 -4.95
C ALA A 33 6.93 -4.95 -5.49
N PRO A 34 7.13 -4.59 -6.78
CA PRO A 34 8.44 -4.18 -7.27
C PRO A 34 8.97 -2.92 -6.58
N ALA A 35 8.12 -1.92 -6.35
CA ALA A 35 8.50 -0.70 -5.64
C ALA A 35 8.83 -0.98 -4.16
N ARG A 36 8.04 -1.84 -3.50
CA ARG A 36 8.32 -2.27 -2.12
C ARG A 36 9.65 -2.99 -2.00
N ALA A 37 10.03 -3.80 -3.00
CA ALA A 37 11.34 -4.46 -3.05
C ALA A 37 12.50 -3.45 -3.13
N GLN A 38 12.36 -2.39 -3.95
CA GLN A 38 13.35 -1.31 -4.02
C GLN A 38 13.47 -0.56 -2.67
N ILE A 39 12.33 -0.29 -2.03
CA ILE A 39 12.28 0.34 -0.70
C ILE A 39 13.00 -0.52 0.34
N ALA A 40 12.71 -1.82 0.38
CA ALA A 40 13.34 -2.76 1.29
C ALA A 40 14.87 -2.84 1.09
N ALA A 41 15.34 -2.62 -0.13
CA ALA A 41 16.76 -2.54 -0.47
C ALA A 41 17.37 -1.14 -0.27
N ASN A 42 16.63 -0.17 0.28
CA ASN A 42 17.01 1.24 0.42
C ASN A 42 17.37 1.92 -0.92
N GLN A 43 16.85 1.42 -2.03
CA GLN A 43 17.07 1.94 -3.37
C GLN A 43 15.99 2.99 -3.72
N TRP A 44 16.02 4.11 -3.03
CA TRP A 44 14.94 5.13 -3.05
C TRP A 44 14.67 5.67 -4.44
N ARG A 45 15.71 5.93 -5.24
CA ARG A 45 15.52 6.37 -6.62
C ARG A 45 14.86 5.30 -7.47
N GLY A 46 15.30 4.04 -7.35
CA GLY A 46 14.67 2.91 -8.04
C GLY A 46 13.21 2.73 -7.65
N ALA A 47 12.88 2.93 -6.36
CA ALA A 47 11.50 2.89 -5.89
C ALA A 47 10.64 3.99 -6.53
N ILE A 48 11.15 5.23 -6.60
CA ILE A 48 10.45 6.36 -7.24
C ILE A 48 10.24 6.09 -8.74
N ASP A 49 11.26 5.60 -9.43
CA ASP A 49 11.19 5.31 -10.87
C ASP A 49 10.17 4.18 -11.14
N GLU A 50 10.17 3.14 -10.31
CA GLU A 50 9.21 2.04 -10.41
C GLU A 50 7.76 2.50 -10.10
N LEU A 51 7.56 3.29 -9.05
CA LEU A 51 6.26 3.89 -8.74
C LEU A 51 5.74 4.76 -9.89
N LYS A 52 6.61 5.58 -10.49
CA LYS A 52 6.24 6.38 -11.68
C LYS A 52 5.83 5.50 -12.86
N ARG A 53 6.51 4.37 -13.07
CA ARG A 53 6.16 3.41 -14.13
C ARG A 53 4.79 2.78 -13.88
N ILE A 54 4.47 2.44 -12.62
CA ILE A 54 3.16 1.89 -12.22
C ILE A 54 2.06 2.92 -12.40
N ASN A 55 2.30 4.17 -12.06
CA ASN A 55 1.42 5.33 -12.24
C ASN A 55 0.01 5.16 -11.63
N ASP A 56 -0.10 4.51 -10.47
CA ASP A 56 -1.38 4.27 -9.78
C ASP A 56 -1.74 5.44 -8.84
N THR A 57 -1.84 6.64 -9.39
CA THR A 57 -2.01 7.89 -8.63
C THR A 57 -3.28 7.95 -7.79
N GLY A 58 -4.29 7.14 -8.10
CA GLY A 58 -5.53 7.00 -7.32
C GLY A 58 -5.41 6.10 -6.09
N SER A 59 -4.28 5.43 -5.89
CA SER A 59 -4.04 4.55 -4.75
C SER A 59 -3.41 5.31 -3.58
N ALA A 60 -3.99 5.18 -2.38
CA ALA A 60 -3.39 5.73 -1.16
C ALA A 60 -2.05 5.07 -0.85
N ASP A 61 -1.92 3.75 -1.05
CA ASP A 61 -0.67 3.02 -0.89
C ASP A 61 0.42 3.53 -1.83
N TRP A 62 0.10 3.76 -3.10
CA TRP A 62 1.06 4.28 -4.07
C TRP A 62 1.57 5.66 -3.66
N ASN A 63 0.67 6.55 -3.28
CA ASN A 63 1.02 7.90 -2.80
C ASN A 63 1.87 7.83 -1.51
N ASN A 64 1.50 6.96 -0.56
CA ASN A 64 2.28 6.74 0.65
C ASN A 64 3.71 6.27 0.33
N LEU A 65 3.89 5.32 -0.58
CA LEU A 65 5.22 4.83 -0.98
C LEU A 65 6.03 5.91 -1.73
N MET A 66 5.39 6.75 -2.55
CA MET A 66 6.04 7.91 -3.17
C MET A 66 6.54 8.90 -2.11
N GLY A 67 5.68 9.27 -1.15
CA GLY A 67 6.05 10.15 -0.05
C GLY A 67 7.21 9.59 0.78
N TYR A 68 7.14 8.31 1.13
CA TYR A 68 8.19 7.63 1.87
C TYR A 68 9.52 7.63 1.11
N SER A 69 9.51 7.31 -0.18
CA SER A 69 10.70 7.26 -1.01
C SER A 69 11.35 8.63 -1.18
N HIS A 70 10.57 9.70 -1.37
CA HIS A 70 11.07 11.07 -1.42
C HIS A 70 11.68 11.51 -0.08
N ARG A 71 11.03 11.19 1.05
CA ARG A 71 11.52 11.51 2.38
C ARG A 71 12.83 10.81 2.72
N LYS A 72 12.98 9.55 2.31
CA LYS A 72 14.15 8.69 2.62
C LYS A 72 15.27 8.78 1.59
N ALA A 73 15.09 9.48 0.49
CA ALA A 73 16.10 9.64 -0.54
C ALA A 73 17.41 10.20 0.02
N LYS A 74 18.53 9.89 -0.63
CA LYS A 74 19.86 10.42 -0.24
C LYS A 74 19.89 11.96 -0.18
N VAL A 75 19.14 12.61 -1.05
CA VAL A 75 18.81 14.03 -0.98
C VAL A 75 17.29 14.10 -0.82
N PRO A 76 16.78 14.25 0.42
CA PRO A 76 15.35 14.23 0.69
C PRO A 76 14.63 15.41 0.03
N ASP A 77 13.46 15.14 -0.55
CA ASP A 77 12.51 16.14 -1.01
C ASP A 77 11.28 16.13 -0.07
N TYR A 78 11.36 16.89 1.01
CA TYR A 78 10.31 16.94 2.02
C TYR A 78 9.02 17.57 1.51
N GLU A 79 9.12 18.49 0.56
CA GLU A 79 7.94 19.12 -0.04
C GLU A 79 7.18 18.14 -0.96
N ALA A 80 7.91 17.35 -1.75
CA ALA A 80 7.29 16.27 -2.52
C ALA A 80 6.70 15.21 -1.59
N ALA A 81 7.42 14.80 -0.53
CA ALA A 81 6.94 13.83 0.43
C ALA A 81 5.62 14.27 1.08
N GLU A 82 5.53 15.53 1.53
CA GLU A 82 4.32 16.08 2.14
C GLU A 82 3.14 16.03 1.17
N ARG A 83 3.30 16.50 -0.07
CA ARG A 83 2.24 16.44 -1.08
C ARG A 83 1.71 15.03 -1.33
N TYR A 84 2.60 14.04 -1.40
CA TYR A 84 2.19 12.66 -1.61
C TYR A 84 1.48 12.06 -0.39
N TYR A 85 1.93 12.36 0.83
CA TYR A 85 1.21 11.93 2.03
C TYR A 85 -0.15 12.59 2.16
N ASP A 86 -0.27 13.87 1.83
CA ASP A 86 -1.55 14.59 1.85
C ASP A 86 -2.51 14.00 0.82
N GLU A 87 -2.03 13.61 -0.37
CA GLU A 87 -2.84 12.92 -1.37
C GLU A 87 -3.25 11.52 -0.90
N ALA A 88 -2.36 10.76 -0.28
CA ALA A 88 -2.70 9.47 0.32
C ALA A 88 -3.83 9.62 1.36
N LEU A 89 -3.76 10.65 2.21
CA LEU A 89 -4.75 10.92 3.24
C LEU A 89 -6.04 11.54 2.70
N ARG A 90 -5.99 12.21 1.56
CA ARG A 90 -7.19 12.65 0.83
C ARG A 90 -7.97 11.46 0.27
N ILE A 91 -7.26 10.43 -0.22
CA ILE A 91 -7.86 9.20 -0.77
C ILE A 91 -8.37 8.30 0.38
N ASP A 92 -7.52 8.06 1.37
CA ASP A 92 -7.87 7.31 2.59
C ASP A 92 -7.44 8.08 3.85
N PRO A 93 -8.36 8.82 4.49
CA PRO A 93 -8.06 9.60 5.70
C PRO A 93 -7.60 8.77 6.90
N LYS A 94 -7.73 7.44 6.83
CA LYS A 94 -7.29 6.51 7.87
C LYS A 94 -6.09 5.66 7.46
N HIS A 95 -5.43 5.99 6.36
CA HIS A 95 -4.25 5.28 5.88
C HIS A 95 -3.12 5.37 6.90
N ARG A 96 -2.92 4.30 7.67
CA ARG A 96 -2.04 4.30 8.84
C ARG A 96 -0.60 4.66 8.50
N GLY A 97 -0.03 4.07 7.45
CA GLY A 97 1.34 4.38 7.02
C GLY A 97 1.52 5.85 6.61
N ALA A 98 0.54 6.47 5.94
CA ALA A 98 0.62 7.87 5.57
C ALA A 98 0.51 8.80 6.80
N LEU A 99 -0.32 8.44 7.78
CA LEU A 99 -0.42 9.16 9.05
C LEU A 99 0.90 9.08 9.85
N GLU A 100 1.48 7.89 9.96
CA GLU A 100 2.78 7.68 10.63
C GLU A 100 3.88 8.49 9.95
N TYR A 101 4.09 8.26 8.66
CA TYR A 101 5.23 8.82 7.94
C TYR A 101 5.12 10.33 7.72
N SER A 102 3.90 10.88 7.56
CA SER A 102 3.73 12.33 7.56
C SER A 102 3.96 12.94 8.94
N GLY A 103 3.57 12.24 10.01
CA GLY A 103 3.88 12.64 11.38
C GLY A 103 5.40 12.73 11.62
N GLU A 104 6.16 11.72 11.20
CA GLU A 104 7.63 11.75 11.25
C GLU A 104 8.22 12.87 10.37
N LEU A 105 7.66 13.11 9.18
CA LEU A 105 8.06 14.21 8.32
C LEU A 105 7.88 15.56 9.02
N TYR A 106 6.76 15.78 9.72
CA TYR A 106 6.53 17.01 10.47
C TYR A 106 7.55 17.20 11.60
N LEU A 107 7.98 16.13 12.28
CA LEU A 107 9.08 16.25 13.24
C LEU A 107 10.38 16.72 12.55
N MET A 108 10.69 16.20 11.35
CA MET A 108 11.86 16.64 10.57
C MET A 108 11.77 18.11 10.16
N LYS A 109 10.54 18.63 9.92
CA LYS A 109 10.25 20.02 9.60
C LYS A 109 10.14 20.91 10.85
N GLY A 110 10.22 20.34 12.07
CA GLY A 110 10.09 21.09 13.34
C GLY A 110 8.64 21.36 13.75
N ASP A 111 7.65 20.78 13.10
CA ASP A 111 6.23 20.98 13.37
C ASP A 111 5.68 19.86 14.27
N LEU A 112 5.97 19.99 15.56
CA LEU A 112 5.49 19.04 16.57
C LEU A 112 3.95 18.99 16.63
N ALA A 113 3.28 20.12 16.44
CA ALA A 113 1.81 20.19 16.54
C ALA A 113 1.14 19.31 15.49
N LYS A 114 1.59 19.39 14.23
CA LYS A 114 1.08 18.51 13.18
C LYS A 114 1.45 17.04 13.40
N ALA A 115 2.61 16.74 13.93
CA ALA A 115 2.97 15.36 14.27
C ALA A 115 2.03 14.76 15.31
N GLU A 116 1.68 15.54 16.35
CA GLU A 116 0.73 15.14 17.38
C GLU A 116 -0.70 14.99 16.83
N GLU A 117 -1.11 15.84 15.89
CA GLU A 117 -2.39 15.71 15.18
C GLU A 117 -2.47 14.37 14.42
N ARG A 118 -1.39 14.00 13.69
CA ARG A 118 -1.31 12.69 13.00
C ARG A 118 -1.40 11.54 14.00
N LEU A 119 -0.71 11.63 15.14
CA LEU A 119 -0.81 10.62 16.20
C LEU A 119 -2.23 10.49 16.74
N GLY A 120 -2.92 11.60 16.99
CA GLY A 120 -4.31 11.59 17.46
C GLY A 120 -5.29 11.00 16.42
N THR A 121 -4.98 11.13 15.13
CA THR A 121 -5.75 10.49 14.05
C THR A 121 -5.46 8.99 14.01
N LEU A 122 -4.20 8.57 14.18
CA LEU A 122 -3.82 7.16 14.28
C LEU A 122 -4.50 6.46 15.45
N ASP A 123 -4.58 7.10 16.61
CA ASP A 123 -5.26 6.56 17.80
C ASP A 123 -6.72 6.19 17.48
N LYS A 124 -7.40 7.02 16.70
CA LYS A 124 -8.78 6.78 16.26
C LYS A 124 -8.88 5.75 15.11
N ALA A 125 -7.86 5.63 14.29
CA ALA A 125 -7.82 4.70 13.17
C ALA A 125 -7.49 3.26 13.61
N CYS A 126 -6.72 3.10 14.69
CA CYS A 126 -6.34 1.80 15.24
C CYS A 126 -7.34 1.35 16.30
N ARG A 127 -8.03 0.23 16.07
CA ARG A 127 -8.94 -0.36 17.09
C ARG A 127 -8.21 -0.90 18.32
N LEU A 128 -6.98 -1.34 18.11
CA LEU A 128 -5.99 -1.79 19.11
C LEU A 128 -4.69 -1.07 18.80
N PRO A 129 -3.75 -0.95 19.75
CA PRO A 129 -2.45 -0.36 19.45
C PRO A 129 -1.84 -1.03 18.22
N CYS A 130 -1.62 -0.25 17.16
CA CYS A 130 -0.97 -0.68 15.93
C CYS A 130 0.49 -0.24 15.91
N ALA A 131 1.30 -0.84 15.06
CA ALA A 131 2.72 -0.52 14.95
C ALA A 131 2.92 0.96 14.62
N GLU A 132 2.18 1.48 13.67
CA GLU A 132 2.26 2.86 13.18
C GLU A 132 2.01 3.89 14.30
N TYR A 133 1.01 3.64 15.15
CA TYR A 133 0.76 4.48 16.34
C TYR A 133 1.92 4.43 17.32
N THR A 134 2.42 3.23 17.59
CA THR A 134 3.52 3.00 18.56
C THR A 134 4.80 3.68 18.08
N ASP A 135 5.11 3.58 16.80
CA ASP A 135 6.34 4.10 16.23
C ASP A 135 6.31 5.64 16.14
N LEU A 136 5.20 6.24 15.70
CA LEU A 136 5.06 7.70 15.72
C LEU A 136 5.06 8.26 17.15
N LYS A 137 4.42 7.57 18.12
CA LYS A 137 4.46 7.96 19.53
C LYS A 137 5.87 7.96 20.07
N LYS A 138 6.68 6.95 19.76
CA LYS A 138 8.10 6.89 20.14
C LYS A 138 8.89 8.02 19.48
N ALA A 139 8.67 8.29 18.18
CA ALA A 139 9.35 9.36 17.47
C ALA A 139 9.08 10.72 18.11
N ILE A 140 7.83 11.01 18.45
CA ILE A 140 7.44 12.25 19.15
C ILE A 140 8.09 12.33 20.54
N ALA A 141 8.10 11.24 21.30
CA ALA A 141 8.72 11.21 22.61
C ALA A 141 10.24 11.47 22.52
N ALA A 142 10.92 10.83 21.60
CA ALA A 142 12.35 11.04 21.34
C ALA A 142 12.65 12.48 20.90
N TYR A 143 11.83 13.05 20.01
CA TYR A 143 11.96 14.44 19.58
C TYR A 143 11.87 15.42 20.74
N LYS A 144 10.87 15.27 21.64
CA LYS A 144 10.71 16.09 22.84
C LYS A 144 11.89 15.95 23.81
N ALA A 145 12.33 14.71 24.04
CA ALA A 145 13.47 14.44 24.93
C ALA A 145 14.78 15.03 24.40
N ASN A 146 14.91 15.17 23.08
CA ASN A 146 16.09 15.77 22.42
C ASN A 146 15.94 17.30 22.21
N GLY A 147 15.13 17.98 23.01
CA GLY A 147 14.96 19.42 22.94
C GLY A 147 14.29 19.91 21.66
N ASN A 148 13.31 19.16 21.16
CA ASN A 148 12.57 19.40 19.93
C ASN A 148 13.46 19.39 18.67
N LYS A 149 14.40 18.47 18.63
CA LYS A 149 15.27 18.24 17.48
C LYS A 149 15.22 16.78 17.06
N VAL A 150 15.26 16.53 15.77
CA VAL A 150 15.45 15.18 15.25
C VAL A 150 16.88 14.73 15.58
N ALA A 151 17.04 13.50 16.07
CA ALA A 151 18.39 12.94 16.24
C ALA A 151 19.08 12.88 14.87
N ALA A 152 20.36 13.29 14.82
CA ALA A 152 21.16 13.17 13.61
C ALA A 152 21.12 11.72 13.10
N GLN A 153 20.72 11.51 11.86
CA GLN A 153 20.81 10.19 11.23
C GLN A 153 22.30 9.86 11.08
N GLN A 154 22.77 8.85 11.80
CA GLN A 154 24.09 8.27 11.66
C GLN A 154 24.14 7.36 10.42
#